data_1dc1543d0496d0d0038c82bac1fb1a41
#
_entry.id   1dc1543d0496d0d0038c82bac1fb1a41
#
_cell.length_a   1.000
_cell.length_b   1.000
_cell.length_c   1.000
_cell.angle_alpha   90.00
_cell.angle_beta   90.00
_cell.angle_gamma   90.00
#
_symmetry.space_group_name_H-M   'P 1'
#
loop_
_entity.id
_entity.type
_entity.pdbx_description
1 polymer ?
#
loop_
_entity_poly.entity_id
_entity_poly.type
_entity_poly.pdbx_seq_one_letter_code
_entity_poly.pdbx_strand_id
1 'polypeptide(L)'
;MTEKIRKVLSFPSPVPAKADYQRVKSSYSIREIKQMFGLSDRTIRRWTEAGIIYGSPVGESGDYTYDFQALTLFRRVREMRTQGLTIKQIEAELQGQMSLFRQETGKVQVSRLLTPFEEALVLHEQGDVTAAEFYQQAISEGDNIAEAYCNLGIIELDRGNMVGALENFAQSLKNDPRHVEAHYNLANLYYDAGDFPLARLHYEAAIQIEPNFSLVFYNLALVYHRLNNVEGARQSLNRYKDLEPGDEEIELVDQLLKAMETGRPAI
;
A
#
# COMPACT_ATOMS: atom_id res chain seq x y z
N MET A 1 7.11 -48.73 22.80
CA MET A 1 6.41 -47.46 22.47
C MET A 1 7.45 -46.51 21.91
N THR A 2 7.57 -46.46 20.60
CA THR A 2 8.52 -45.62 19.88
C THR A 2 7.91 -44.26 19.73
N GLU A 3 8.45 -43.27 20.48
CA GLU A 3 8.17 -41.86 20.23
C GLU A 3 8.55 -41.50 18.77
N LYS A 4 7.55 -41.25 17.96
CA LYS A 4 7.75 -40.60 16.65
C LYS A 4 8.21 -39.18 16.95
N ILE A 5 9.51 -38.94 16.90
CA ILE A 5 10.10 -37.59 16.81
C ILE A 5 9.44 -36.92 15.58
N ARG A 6 8.53 -36.00 15.85
CA ARG A 6 8.03 -35.08 14.79
C ARG A 6 9.23 -34.32 14.25
N LYS A 7 9.66 -34.67 13.03
CA LYS A 7 10.65 -33.87 12.33
C LYS A 7 10.09 -32.47 12.17
N VAL A 8 10.66 -31.54 12.92
CA VAL A 8 10.40 -30.11 12.73
C VAL A 8 11.01 -29.77 11.37
N LEU A 9 10.17 -29.36 10.43
CA LEU A 9 10.62 -28.78 9.16
C LEU A 9 11.41 -27.51 9.51
N SER A 10 12.72 -27.52 9.30
CA SER A 10 13.51 -26.30 9.40
C SER A 10 13.50 -25.61 8.05
N PHE A 11 12.88 -24.43 8.01
CA PHE A 11 13.17 -23.50 6.92
C PHE A 11 14.66 -23.16 6.94
N PRO A 12 15.29 -22.91 5.77
CA PRO A 12 16.62 -22.33 5.74
C PRO A 12 16.61 -21.06 6.62
N SER A 13 17.71 -20.83 7.34
CA SER A 13 17.90 -19.75 8.33
C SER A 13 17.14 -18.49 8.02
N PRO A 14 16.58 -17.80 9.01
CA PRO A 14 15.28 -17.19 8.98
C PRO A 14 15.01 -16.51 7.64
N VAL A 15 14.07 -17.07 6.88
CA VAL A 15 13.50 -16.34 5.75
C VAL A 15 12.88 -15.11 6.40
N PRO A 16 13.42 -13.90 6.17
CA PRO A 16 12.82 -12.70 6.72
C PRO A 16 11.42 -12.60 6.16
N ALA A 17 10.46 -12.23 6.99
CA ALA A 17 9.20 -11.74 6.47
C ALA A 17 9.51 -10.67 5.42
N LYS A 18 8.77 -10.61 4.32
CA LYS A 18 8.84 -9.48 3.39
C LYS A 18 8.28 -8.27 4.15
N ALA A 19 9.11 -7.69 5.01
CA ALA A 19 8.75 -6.58 5.86
C ALA A 19 8.83 -5.26 5.08
N ASP A 20 8.21 -5.20 3.91
CA ASP A 20 7.87 -3.93 3.32
C ASP A 20 6.64 -3.41 4.04
N TYR A 21 6.90 -2.56 5.06
CA TYR A 21 5.82 -1.82 5.70
C TYR A 21 5.09 -1.01 4.62
N GLN A 22 3.84 -1.37 4.40
CA GLN A 22 3.07 -0.81 3.30
C GLN A 22 2.62 0.60 3.65
N ARG A 23 3.21 1.57 2.96
CA ARG A 23 2.67 2.93 2.91
C ARG A 23 1.29 2.89 2.28
N VAL A 24 0.43 3.81 2.69
CA VAL A 24 -0.81 4.07 1.98
C VAL A 24 -0.46 4.28 0.51
N LYS A 25 -1.21 3.63 -0.34
CA LYS A 25 -0.97 3.54 -1.78
C LYS A 25 -0.68 4.89 -2.40
N SER A 26 0.52 5.06 -2.92
CA SER A 26 0.99 6.31 -3.53
C SER A 26 0.70 6.41 -5.03
N SER A 27 0.26 5.32 -5.67
CA SER A 27 -0.05 5.32 -7.11
C SER A 27 -1.33 4.55 -7.42
N TYR A 28 -2.09 5.04 -8.40
CA TYR A 28 -3.42 4.54 -8.77
C TYR A 28 -3.48 4.24 -10.26
N SER A 29 -4.03 3.10 -10.63
CA SER A 29 -4.28 2.72 -12.03
C SER A 29 -5.46 3.51 -12.63
N ILE A 30 -5.54 3.55 -13.96
CA ILE A 30 -6.71 4.12 -14.68
C ILE A 30 -8.02 3.51 -14.19
N ARG A 31 -8.03 2.20 -13.88
CA ARG A 31 -9.23 1.48 -13.41
C ARG A 31 -9.72 2.04 -12.07
N GLU A 32 -8.82 2.32 -11.16
CA GLU A 32 -9.15 2.88 -9.84
C GLU A 32 -9.61 4.34 -9.96
N ILE A 33 -8.90 5.15 -10.73
CA ILE A 33 -9.31 6.53 -11.03
C ILE A 33 -10.74 6.58 -11.60
N LYS A 34 -11.05 5.67 -12.53
CA LYS A 34 -12.40 5.54 -13.10
C LYS A 34 -13.44 5.21 -12.03
N GLN A 35 -13.14 4.28 -11.12
CA GLN A 35 -14.05 3.92 -10.03
C GLN A 35 -14.26 5.06 -9.03
N MET A 36 -13.18 5.75 -8.66
CA MET A 36 -13.20 6.82 -7.66
C MET A 36 -13.89 8.10 -8.16
N PHE A 37 -13.72 8.46 -9.43
CA PHE A 37 -14.14 9.75 -9.97
C PHE A 37 -15.21 9.67 -11.06
N GLY A 38 -15.62 8.48 -11.47
CA GLY A 38 -16.66 8.28 -12.49
C GLY A 38 -16.31 8.84 -13.86
N LEU A 39 -15.03 8.86 -14.20
CA LEU A 39 -14.51 9.30 -15.48
C LEU A 39 -14.36 8.11 -16.45
N SER A 40 -14.47 8.36 -17.77
CA SER A 40 -14.21 7.31 -18.76
C SER A 40 -12.69 7.15 -19.00
N ASP A 41 -12.23 5.93 -19.27
CA ASP A 41 -10.84 5.64 -19.67
C ASP A 41 -10.38 6.58 -20.78
N ARG A 42 -11.25 6.81 -21.79
CA ARG A 42 -10.94 7.70 -22.89
C ARG A 42 -10.67 9.14 -22.45
N THR A 43 -11.41 9.62 -21.46
CA THR A 43 -11.22 10.99 -20.92
C THR A 43 -9.92 11.07 -20.16
N ILE A 44 -9.63 10.08 -19.30
CA ILE A 44 -8.42 10.03 -18.48
C ILE A 44 -7.18 9.98 -19.39
N ARG A 45 -7.12 9.05 -20.35
CA ARG A 45 -5.99 8.92 -21.30
C ARG A 45 -5.79 10.20 -22.12
N ARG A 46 -6.86 10.78 -22.67
CA ARG A 46 -6.77 12.02 -23.44
C ARG A 46 -6.19 13.17 -22.61
N TRP A 47 -6.56 13.29 -21.35
CA TRP A 47 -6.03 14.32 -20.47
C TRP A 47 -4.57 14.08 -20.10
N THR A 48 -4.17 12.83 -19.95
CA THR A 48 -2.77 12.46 -19.72
C THR A 48 -1.91 12.74 -20.95
N GLU A 49 -2.36 12.33 -22.14
CA GLU A 49 -1.68 12.59 -23.42
C GLU A 49 -1.59 14.10 -23.74
N ALA A 50 -2.61 14.87 -23.36
CA ALA A 50 -2.62 16.32 -23.50
C ALA A 50 -1.78 17.06 -22.42
N GLY A 51 -1.21 16.32 -21.45
CA GLY A 51 -0.43 16.90 -20.35
C GLY A 51 -1.26 17.74 -19.38
N ILE A 52 -2.59 17.54 -19.34
CA ILE A 52 -3.50 18.18 -18.37
C ILE A 52 -3.37 17.52 -17.01
N ILE A 53 -3.22 16.20 -16.99
CA ILE A 53 -2.98 15.41 -15.81
C ILE A 53 -1.70 14.62 -16.03
N TYR A 54 -0.80 14.67 -15.07
CA TYR A 54 0.43 13.90 -15.13
C TYR A 54 0.16 12.44 -14.75
N GLY A 55 0.58 11.51 -15.60
CA GLY A 55 0.54 10.07 -15.35
C GLY A 55 1.86 9.43 -15.76
N SER A 56 2.37 8.54 -14.94
CA SER A 56 3.60 7.77 -15.22
C SER A 56 3.25 6.56 -16.08
N PRO A 57 3.92 6.35 -17.24
CA PRO A 57 3.67 5.18 -18.08
C PRO A 57 4.13 3.89 -17.38
N VAL A 58 3.34 2.83 -17.53
CA VAL A 58 3.64 1.50 -16.98
C VAL A 58 4.01 0.55 -18.11
N GLY A 59 5.28 0.16 -18.16
CA GLY A 59 5.78 -0.78 -19.17
C GLY A 59 5.54 -0.30 -20.61
N GLU A 60 5.48 -1.23 -21.56
CA GLU A 60 5.22 -0.96 -22.99
C GLU A 60 3.73 -1.01 -23.35
N SER A 61 2.84 -1.29 -22.40
CA SER A 61 1.39 -1.51 -22.64
C SER A 61 0.60 -0.24 -22.91
N GLY A 62 1.20 0.95 -22.77
CA GLY A 62 0.50 2.24 -22.92
C GLY A 62 -0.47 2.54 -21.76
N ASP A 63 -0.33 1.85 -20.64
CA ASP A 63 -1.05 2.14 -19.41
C ASP A 63 -0.34 3.21 -18.58
N TYR A 64 -1.10 3.84 -17.68
CA TYR A 64 -0.61 4.90 -16.81
C TYR A 64 -0.97 4.60 -15.36
N THR A 65 -0.08 5.00 -14.45
CA THR A 65 -0.37 5.17 -13.03
C THR A 65 -0.36 6.65 -12.66
N TYR A 66 -1.15 7.00 -11.67
CA TYR A 66 -1.38 8.36 -11.21
C TYR A 66 -0.99 8.46 -9.75
N ASP A 67 -0.14 9.42 -9.45
CA ASP A 67 0.27 9.75 -8.08
C ASP A 67 -0.78 10.59 -7.35
N PHE A 68 -0.47 10.98 -6.13
CA PHE A 68 -1.35 11.82 -5.33
C PHE A 68 -1.55 13.22 -5.91
N GLN A 69 -0.57 13.77 -6.62
CA GLN A 69 -0.72 15.07 -7.29
C GLN A 69 -1.77 14.98 -8.41
N ALA A 70 -1.76 13.89 -9.15
CA ALA A 70 -2.79 13.63 -10.15
C ALA A 70 -4.18 13.47 -9.50
N LEU A 71 -4.27 12.80 -8.32
CA LEU A 71 -5.53 12.66 -7.58
C LEU A 71 -6.14 13.99 -7.18
N THR A 72 -5.33 14.97 -6.78
CA THR A 72 -5.81 16.32 -6.45
C THR A 72 -6.53 16.96 -7.63
N LEU A 73 -5.98 16.81 -8.84
CA LEU A 73 -6.65 17.28 -10.06
C LEU A 73 -7.95 16.52 -10.33
N PHE A 74 -7.98 15.21 -10.12
CA PHE A 74 -9.21 14.42 -10.27
C PHE A 74 -10.28 14.81 -9.23
N ARG A 75 -9.90 15.10 -7.98
CA ARG A 75 -10.82 15.63 -6.95
C ARG A 75 -11.42 16.95 -7.39
N ARG A 76 -10.59 17.89 -7.85
CA ARG A 76 -11.05 19.16 -8.37
C ARG A 76 -12.01 18.99 -9.57
N VAL A 77 -11.74 18.06 -10.46
CA VAL A 77 -12.66 17.70 -11.55
C VAL A 77 -14.01 17.24 -10.99
N ARG A 78 -14.01 16.43 -9.94
CA ARG A 78 -15.25 15.99 -9.28
C ARG A 78 -16.03 17.17 -8.68
N GLU A 79 -15.34 18.09 -8.00
CA GLU A 79 -15.96 19.30 -7.44
C GLU A 79 -16.58 20.18 -8.54
N MET A 80 -15.85 20.46 -9.61
CA MET A 80 -16.38 21.20 -10.76
C MET A 80 -17.62 20.51 -11.38
N ARG A 81 -17.62 19.18 -11.46
CA ARG A 81 -18.81 18.44 -11.90
C ARG A 81 -19.99 18.59 -10.94
N THR A 82 -19.77 18.58 -9.62
CA THR A 82 -20.85 18.82 -8.63
C THR A 82 -21.40 20.25 -8.74
N GLN A 83 -20.59 21.20 -9.19
CA GLN A 83 -20.99 22.57 -9.50
C GLN A 83 -21.72 22.70 -10.85
N GLY A 84 -21.91 21.60 -11.58
CA GLY A 84 -22.65 21.55 -12.84
C GLY A 84 -21.82 21.81 -14.10
N LEU A 85 -20.48 21.90 -13.99
CA LEU A 85 -19.64 22.09 -15.17
C LEU A 85 -19.61 20.84 -16.05
N THR A 86 -19.65 21.04 -17.35
CA THR A 86 -19.46 19.98 -18.34
C THR A 86 -17.99 19.60 -18.48
N ILE A 87 -17.69 18.38 -18.93
CA ILE A 87 -16.32 17.91 -19.17
C ILE A 87 -15.51 18.90 -20.05
N LYS A 88 -16.14 19.50 -21.07
CA LYS A 88 -15.47 20.48 -21.94
C LYS A 88 -15.11 21.78 -21.22
N GLN A 89 -15.99 22.26 -20.32
CA GLN A 89 -15.72 23.45 -19.51
C GLN A 89 -14.60 23.19 -18.51
N ILE A 90 -14.61 22.03 -17.87
CA ILE A 90 -13.56 21.60 -16.93
C ILE A 90 -12.21 21.51 -17.66
N GLU A 91 -12.19 20.91 -18.84
CA GLU A 91 -10.97 20.80 -19.67
C GLU A 91 -10.41 22.18 -20.02
N ALA A 92 -11.26 23.11 -20.45
CA ALA A 92 -10.84 24.47 -20.77
C ALA A 92 -10.31 25.23 -19.54
N GLU A 93 -10.92 25.05 -18.37
CA GLU A 93 -10.48 25.66 -17.12
C GLU A 93 -9.13 25.13 -16.66
N LEU A 94 -8.93 23.81 -16.68
CA LEU A 94 -7.66 23.18 -16.34
C LEU A 94 -6.54 23.61 -17.31
N GLN A 95 -6.82 23.67 -18.61
CA GLN A 95 -5.85 24.16 -19.60
C GLN A 95 -5.53 25.65 -19.43
N GLY A 96 -6.53 26.47 -19.12
CA GLY A 96 -6.36 27.90 -18.84
C GLY A 96 -5.47 28.15 -17.63
N GLN A 97 -5.68 27.41 -16.55
CA GLN A 97 -4.85 27.49 -15.35
C GLN A 97 -3.41 27.04 -15.61
N MET A 98 -3.21 25.95 -16.35
CA MET A 98 -1.85 25.51 -16.72
C MET A 98 -1.10 26.54 -17.55
N SER A 99 -1.78 27.31 -18.42
CA SER A 99 -1.15 28.38 -19.22
C SER A 99 -0.73 29.55 -18.34
N LEU A 100 -1.53 29.92 -17.34
CA LEU A 100 -1.19 30.97 -16.37
C LEU A 100 -0.01 30.55 -15.49
N PHE A 101 0.03 29.29 -15.02
CA PHE A 101 1.14 28.77 -14.23
C PHE A 101 2.46 28.68 -15.01
N ARG A 102 2.42 28.42 -16.32
CA ARG A 102 3.63 28.44 -17.16
C ARG A 102 4.20 29.85 -17.38
N GLN A 103 3.39 30.90 -17.28
CA GLN A 103 3.84 32.27 -17.47
C GLN A 103 4.42 32.93 -16.23
N GLU A 104 4.02 32.53 -15.03
CA GLU A 104 4.37 33.26 -13.79
C GLU A 104 5.58 32.74 -13.02
N THR A 105 5.97 31.47 -13.11
CA THR A 105 7.10 30.99 -12.30
C THR A 105 7.82 29.78 -12.88
N GLY A 106 9.15 29.83 -12.91
CA GLY A 106 10.02 28.68 -13.07
C GLY A 106 10.08 27.76 -11.82
N LYS A 107 9.22 27.96 -10.83
CA LYS A 107 8.97 27.08 -9.67
C LYS A 107 7.51 27.20 -9.28
N VAL A 108 6.72 26.21 -9.65
CA VAL A 108 5.34 26.08 -9.17
C VAL A 108 5.41 25.81 -7.66
N GLN A 109 4.90 26.73 -6.85
CA GLN A 109 4.57 26.43 -5.46
C GLN A 109 3.34 25.52 -5.47
N VAL A 110 3.57 24.21 -5.55
CA VAL A 110 2.53 23.17 -5.52
C VAL A 110 1.81 23.17 -4.14
N SER A 111 2.43 23.73 -3.11
CA SER A 111 2.00 23.75 -1.72
C SER A 111 0.63 24.39 -1.43
N ARG A 112 0.05 25.15 -2.35
CA ARG A 112 -1.29 25.77 -2.15
C ARG A 112 -2.47 24.94 -2.65
N LEU A 113 -2.23 23.79 -3.29
CA LEU A 113 -3.26 22.93 -3.87
C LEU A 113 -3.37 21.57 -3.16
N LEU A 114 -2.41 21.22 -2.34
CA LEU A 114 -2.40 19.95 -1.61
C LEU A 114 -3.07 20.12 -0.25
N THR A 115 -3.80 19.08 0.18
CA THR A 115 -4.23 18.99 1.57
C THR A 115 -3.01 18.67 2.45
N PRO A 116 -3.07 18.87 3.78
CA PRO A 116 -1.96 18.49 4.67
C PRO A 116 -1.54 17.03 4.51
N PHE A 117 -2.50 16.13 4.31
CA PHE A 117 -2.19 14.71 4.08
C PHE A 117 -1.44 14.48 2.76
N GLU A 118 -1.86 15.14 1.69
CA GLU A 118 -1.23 15.01 0.38
C GLU A 118 0.19 15.61 0.39
N GLU A 119 0.39 16.73 1.09
CA GLU A 119 1.72 17.34 1.27
C GLU A 119 2.63 16.41 2.10
N ALA A 120 2.09 15.82 3.17
CA ALA A 120 2.80 14.83 3.98
C ALA A 120 3.28 13.63 3.15
N LEU A 121 2.45 13.11 2.23
CA LEU A 121 2.82 12.00 1.35
C LEU A 121 3.98 12.34 0.44
N VAL A 122 3.93 13.51 -0.20
CA VAL A 122 5.02 13.97 -1.09
C VAL A 122 6.33 14.12 -0.31
N LEU A 123 6.28 14.73 0.87
CA LEU A 123 7.46 14.88 1.73
C LEU A 123 8.00 13.53 2.21
N HIS A 124 7.11 12.61 2.57
CA HIS A 124 7.49 11.27 3.01
C HIS A 124 8.18 10.48 1.90
N GLU A 125 7.70 10.56 0.65
CA GLU A 125 8.35 9.93 -0.50
C GLU A 125 9.75 10.50 -0.76
N GLN A 126 9.95 11.79 -0.48
CA GLN A 126 11.26 12.46 -0.58
C GLN A 126 12.18 12.17 0.61
N GLY A 127 11.70 11.48 1.63
CA GLY A 127 12.44 11.24 2.88
C GLY A 127 12.57 12.50 3.74
N ASP A 128 11.70 13.50 3.53
CA ASP A 128 11.74 14.74 4.29
C ASP A 128 11.18 14.51 5.70
N VAL A 129 11.96 14.92 6.70
CA VAL A 129 11.65 14.73 8.13
C VAL A 129 10.39 15.50 8.57
N THR A 130 9.99 16.54 7.84
CA THR A 130 8.80 17.35 8.12
C THR A 130 7.49 16.65 7.75
N ALA A 131 7.54 15.56 7.00
CA ALA A 131 6.36 14.78 6.65
C ALA A 131 5.48 14.43 7.87
N ALA A 132 6.12 14.11 9.01
CA ALA A 132 5.41 13.78 10.25
C ALA A 132 4.56 14.95 10.77
N GLU A 133 5.04 16.19 10.65
CA GLU A 133 4.31 17.39 11.08
C GLU A 133 3.06 17.59 10.23
N PHE A 134 3.16 17.39 8.92
CA PHE A 134 2.03 17.49 8.01
C PHE A 134 1.00 16.36 8.21
N TYR A 135 1.42 15.11 8.52
CA TYR A 135 0.48 14.08 8.93
C TYR A 135 -0.25 14.44 10.23
N GLN A 136 0.43 15.03 11.21
CA GLN A 136 -0.19 15.51 12.44
C GLN A 136 -1.18 16.65 12.17
N GLN A 137 -0.85 17.56 11.25
CA GLN A 137 -1.75 18.60 10.80
C GLN A 137 -2.99 17.99 10.13
N ALA A 138 -2.81 17.02 9.22
CA ALA A 138 -3.90 16.30 8.55
C ALA A 138 -4.86 15.68 9.57
N ILE A 139 -4.35 15.01 10.60
CA ILE A 139 -5.13 14.44 11.69
C ILE A 139 -5.93 15.52 12.41
N SER A 140 -5.30 16.67 12.73
CA SER A 140 -5.95 17.77 13.44
C SER A 140 -7.07 18.43 12.63
N GLU A 141 -6.95 18.45 11.31
CA GLU A 141 -7.93 18.99 10.37
C GLU A 141 -8.98 17.96 9.93
N GLY A 142 -8.85 16.69 10.33
CA GLY A 142 -9.78 15.63 9.95
C GLY A 142 -9.56 15.09 8.54
N ASP A 143 -8.36 15.29 7.99
CA ASP A 143 -8.01 14.89 6.63
C ASP A 143 -7.31 13.52 6.61
N ASN A 144 -7.98 12.50 6.06
CA ASN A 144 -7.46 11.12 5.92
C ASN A 144 -6.81 10.59 7.23
N ILE A 145 -7.56 10.67 8.35
CA ILE A 145 -7.04 10.42 9.71
C ILE A 145 -6.42 9.03 9.84
N ALA A 146 -7.09 8.00 9.35
CA ALA A 146 -6.61 6.61 9.48
C ALA A 146 -5.31 6.39 8.70
N GLU A 147 -5.28 6.89 7.48
CA GLU A 147 -4.13 6.84 6.59
C GLU A 147 -2.94 7.64 7.16
N ALA A 148 -3.21 8.81 7.72
CA ALA A 148 -2.18 9.65 8.33
C ALA A 148 -1.55 8.95 9.55
N TYR A 149 -2.36 8.34 10.41
CA TYR A 149 -1.83 7.52 11.51
C TYR A 149 -1.04 6.32 11.00
N CYS A 150 -1.49 5.62 9.95
CA CYS A 150 -0.74 4.51 9.36
C CYS A 150 0.65 4.95 8.90
N ASN A 151 0.75 6.06 8.17
CA ASN A 151 2.02 6.58 7.70
C ASN A 151 2.93 7.13 8.83
N LEU A 152 2.35 7.74 9.88
CA LEU A 152 3.11 8.08 11.08
C LEU A 152 3.70 6.85 11.75
N GLY A 153 2.96 5.73 11.79
CA GLY A 153 3.47 4.46 12.29
C GLY A 153 4.71 4.00 11.54
N ILE A 154 4.73 4.15 10.21
CA ILE A 154 5.90 3.81 9.38
C ILE A 154 7.08 4.74 9.71
N ILE A 155 6.85 6.04 9.82
CA ILE A 155 7.91 7.00 10.21
C ILE A 155 8.49 6.64 11.58
N GLU A 156 7.68 6.20 12.54
CA GLU A 156 8.17 5.77 13.84
C GLU A 156 9.01 4.48 13.75
N LEU A 157 8.67 3.56 12.85
CA LEU A 157 9.51 2.38 12.58
C LEU A 157 10.86 2.76 12.00
N ASP A 158 10.90 3.67 11.03
CA ASP A 158 12.14 4.18 10.43
C ASP A 158 13.05 4.85 11.47
N ARG A 159 12.45 5.40 12.53
CA ARG A 159 13.16 5.96 13.71
C ARG A 159 13.54 4.90 14.75
N GLY A 160 13.17 3.65 14.55
CA GLY A 160 13.37 2.56 15.53
C GLY A 160 12.43 2.62 16.73
N ASN A 161 11.38 3.44 16.70
CA ASN A 161 10.40 3.58 17.76
C ASN A 161 9.22 2.60 17.57
N MET A 162 9.43 1.33 17.92
CA MET A 162 8.40 0.29 17.78
C MET A 162 7.13 0.58 18.59
N VAL A 163 7.24 1.21 19.77
CA VAL A 163 6.09 1.56 20.61
C VAL A 163 5.24 2.62 19.93
N GLY A 164 5.87 3.68 19.44
CA GLY A 164 5.17 4.74 18.69
C GLY A 164 4.52 4.21 17.41
N ALA A 165 5.18 3.28 16.72
CA ALA A 165 4.61 2.63 15.55
C ALA A 165 3.33 1.83 15.90
N LEU A 166 3.40 1.00 16.95
CA LEU A 166 2.26 0.23 17.45
C LEU A 166 1.07 1.14 17.80
N GLU A 167 1.33 2.24 18.53
CA GLU A 167 0.31 3.20 18.91
C GLU A 167 -0.35 3.85 17.66
N ASN A 168 0.45 4.27 16.70
CA ASN A 168 -0.06 4.90 15.49
C ASN A 168 -0.87 3.92 14.63
N PHE A 169 -0.42 2.70 14.42
CA PHE A 169 -1.22 1.69 13.70
C PHE A 169 -2.52 1.36 14.44
N ALA A 170 -2.50 1.29 15.76
CA ALA A 170 -3.71 1.10 16.56
C ALA A 170 -4.69 2.28 16.42
N GLN A 171 -4.19 3.52 16.37
CA GLN A 171 -5.02 4.69 16.09
C GLN A 171 -5.57 4.68 14.66
N SER A 172 -4.80 4.24 13.68
CA SER A 172 -5.29 4.01 12.31
C SER A 172 -6.50 3.08 12.32
N LEU A 173 -6.40 1.90 12.93
CA LEU A 173 -7.50 0.92 13.03
C LEU A 173 -8.67 1.39 13.89
N LYS A 174 -8.44 2.27 14.85
CA LYS A 174 -9.52 2.88 15.64
C LYS A 174 -10.36 3.82 14.78
N ASN A 175 -9.76 4.52 13.82
CA ASN A 175 -10.46 5.44 12.90
C ASN A 175 -11.05 4.70 11.69
N ASP A 176 -10.35 3.71 11.15
CA ASP A 176 -10.85 2.79 10.13
C ASP A 176 -10.50 1.33 10.49
N PRO A 177 -11.44 0.57 11.08
CA PRO A 177 -11.23 -0.85 11.39
C PRO A 177 -10.99 -1.75 10.17
N ARG A 178 -11.14 -1.23 8.96
CA ARG A 178 -10.90 -1.95 7.71
C ARG A 178 -9.68 -1.43 6.95
N HIS A 179 -8.80 -0.70 7.62
CA HIS A 179 -7.55 -0.20 7.01
C HIS A 179 -6.57 -1.37 6.80
N VAL A 180 -6.43 -1.80 5.56
CA VAL A 180 -5.66 -3.00 5.17
C VAL A 180 -4.20 -2.88 5.54
N GLU A 181 -3.58 -1.76 5.19
CA GLU A 181 -2.15 -1.50 5.42
C GLU A 181 -1.84 -1.44 6.92
N ALA A 182 -2.74 -0.90 7.75
CA ALA A 182 -2.54 -0.89 9.20
C ALA A 182 -2.60 -2.30 9.79
N HIS A 183 -3.51 -3.16 9.30
CA HIS A 183 -3.52 -4.57 9.68
C HIS A 183 -2.24 -5.27 9.25
N TYR A 184 -1.80 -5.08 8.01
CA TYR A 184 -0.57 -5.68 7.49
C TYR A 184 0.66 -5.23 8.30
N ASN A 185 0.79 -3.94 8.56
CA ASN A 185 1.92 -3.38 9.29
C ASN A 185 1.96 -3.84 10.77
N LEU A 186 0.79 -3.91 11.43
CA LEU A 186 0.69 -4.50 12.77
C LEU A 186 1.08 -5.98 12.77
N ALA A 187 0.66 -6.74 11.76
CA ALA A 187 1.03 -8.13 11.65
C ALA A 187 2.55 -8.31 11.53
N ASN A 188 3.21 -7.48 10.72
CA ASN A 188 4.67 -7.45 10.60
C ASN A 188 5.34 -7.15 11.95
N LEU A 189 4.86 -6.11 12.67
CA LEU A 189 5.36 -5.76 14.00
C LEU A 189 5.25 -6.91 14.99
N TYR A 190 4.08 -7.57 15.06
CA TYR A 190 3.89 -8.73 15.94
C TYR A 190 4.74 -9.93 15.51
N TYR A 191 4.94 -10.13 14.20
CA TYR A 191 5.84 -11.17 13.69
C TYR A 191 7.28 -10.94 14.18
N ASP A 192 7.79 -9.72 14.04
CA ASP A 192 9.13 -9.33 14.48
C ASP A 192 9.30 -9.44 16.00
N ALA A 193 8.24 -9.13 16.75
CA ALA A 193 8.19 -9.31 18.19
C ALA A 193 8.05 -10.79 18.64
N GLY A 194 7.82 -11.73 17.69
CA GLY A 194 7.62 -13.15 17.98
C GLY A 194 6.20 -13.50 18.47
N ASP A 195 5.27 -12.55 18.44
CA ASP A 195 3.85 -12.81 18.76
C ASP A 195 3.09 -13.31 17.52
N PHE A 196 3.39 -14.54 17.14
CA PHE A 196 2.81 -15.16 15.94
C PHE A 196 1.27 -15.30 15.98
N PRO A 197 0.62 -15.54 17.13
CA PRO A 197 -0.84 -15.53 17.22
C PRO A 197 -1.47 -14.19 16.84
N LEU A 198 -0.91 -13.07 17.32
CA LEU A 198 -1.40 -11.73 16.95
C LEU A 198 -1.04 -11.37 15.50
N ALA A 199 0.16 -11.72 15.04
CA ALA A 199 0.53 -11.56 13.64
C ALA A 199 -0.47 -12.26 12.71
N ARG A 200 -0.82 -13.52 13.02
CA ARG A 200 -1.83 -14.27 12.26
C ARG A 200 -3.17 -13.54 12.20
N LEU A 201 -3.66 -13.10 13.37
CA LEU A 201 -4.96 -12.43 13.49
C LEU A 201 -5.04 -11.23 12.54
N HIS A 202 -4.00 -10.38 12.51
CA HIS A 202 -3.97 -9.19 11.70
C HIS A 202 -3.77 -9.49 10.20
N TYR A 203 -2.94 -10.49 9.82
CA TYR A 203 -2.85 -10.93 8.43
C TYR A 203 -4.17 -11.52 7.92
N GLU A 204 -4.85 -12.35 8.72
CA GLU A 204 -6.17 -12.88 8.36
C GLU A 204 -7.21 -11.77 8.18
N ALA A 205 -7.18 -10.72 9.01
CA ALA A 205 -8.03 -9.55 8.85
C ALA A 205 -7.72 -8.81 7.53
N ALA A 206 -6.45 -8.61 7.21
CA ALA A 206 -6.05 -7.99 5.95
C ALA A 206 -6.56 -8.76 4.72
N ILE A 207 -6.47 -10.10 4.73
CA ILE A 207 -6.99 -10.97 3.65
C ILE A 207 -8.52 -10.87 3.52
N GLN A 208 -9.24 -10.77 4.64
CA GLN A 208 -10.70 -10.60 4.60
C GLN A 208 -11.12 -9.27 3.96
N ILE A 209 -10.30 -8.25 4.10
CA ILE A 209 -10.56 -6.93 3.53
C ILE A 209 -10.11 -6.88 2.07
N GLU A 210 -8.90 -7.35 1.77
CA GLU A 210 -8.30 -7.40 0.44
C GLU A 210 -7.79 -8.82 0.09
N PRO A 211 -8.62 -9.67 -0.53
CA PRO A 211 -8.29 -11.08 -0.82
C PRO A 211 -7.17 -11.28 -1.87
N ASN A 212 -6.72 -10.23 -2.53
CA ASN A 212 -5.68 -10.28 -3.55
C ASN A 212 -4.37 -9.60 -3.11
N PHE A 213 -4.23 -9.27 -1.84
CA PHE A 213 -2.99 -8.72 -1.31
C PHE A 213 -1.95 -9.85 -1.15
N SER A 214 -1.15 -10.07 -2.17
CA SER A 214 -0.23 -11.21 -2.30
C SER A 214 0.78 -11.33 -1.15
N LEU A 215 1.42 -10.22 -0.75
CA LEU A 215 2.43 -10.20 0.31
C LEU A 215 1.91 -10.73 1.66
N VAL A 216 0.61 -10.52 1.94
CA VAL A 216 -0.01 -11.04 3.16
C VAL A 216 0.05 -12.57 3.18
N PHE A 217 -0.21 -13.23 2.05
CA PHE A 217 -0.18 -14.69 1.98
C PHE A 217 1.23 -15.25 2.18
N TYR A 218 2.25 -14.59 1.64
CA TYR A 218 3.64 -14.98 1.88
C TYR A 218 3.99 -14.92 3.38
N ASN A 219 3.75 -13.76 4.00
CA ASN A 219 4.06 -13.56 5.43
C ASN A 219 3.20 -14.43 6.34
N LEU A 220 1.93 -14.64 6.02
CA LEU A 220 1.05 -15.54 6.76
C LEU A 220 1.52 -16.99 6.71
N ALA A 221 2.12 -17.42 5.58
CA ALA A 221 2.72 -18.76 5.50
C ALA A 221 3.88 -18.92 6.50
N LEU A 222 4.73 -17.90 6.64
CA LEU A 222 5.80 -17.90 7.64
C LEU A 222 5.24 -17.96 9.07
N VAL A 223 4.18 -17.21 9.34
CA VAL A 223 3.47 -17.25 10.65
C VAL A 223 2.91 -18.65 10.92
N TYR A 224 2.20 -19.25 9.95
CA TYR A 224 1.65 -20.60 10.11
C TYR A 224 2.76 -21.63 10.34
N HIS A 225 3.90 -21.48 9.66
CA HIS A 225 5.06 -22.34 9.92
C HIS A 225 5.57 -22.20 11.35
N ARG A 226 5.71 -20.97 11.86
CA ARG A 226 6.10 -20.72 13.27
C ARG A 226 5.11 -21.31 14.27
N LEU A 227 3.84 -21.37 13.90
CA LEU A 227 2.76 -21.99 14.69
C LEU A 227 2.64 -23.52 14.47
N ASN A 228 3.56 -24.16 13.73
CA ASN A 228 3.50 -25.57 13.35
C ASN A 228 2.23 -25.96 12.56
N ASN A 229 1.59 -25.02 11.89
CA ASN A 229 0.46 -25.28 11.01
C ASN A 229 0.94 -25.44 9.56
N VAL A 230 1.43 -26.63 9.22
CA VAL A 230 1.99 -26.94 7.89
C VAL A 230 0.95 -26.76 6.80
N GLU A 231 -0.31 -27.15 7.06
CA GLU A 231 -1.37 -27.04 6.05
C GLU A 231 -1.74 -25.59 5.76
N GLY A 232 -1.85 -24.74 6.78
CA GLY A 232 -2.08 -23.30 6.61
C GLY A 232 -0.93 -22.62 5.85
N ALA A 233 0.31 -22.98 6.16
CA ALA A 233 1.47 -22.46 5.47
C ALA A 233 1.46 -22.84 3.97
N ARG A 234 1.16 -24.11 3.66
CA ARG A 234 1.07 -24.62 2.29
C ARG A 234 -0.03 -23.91 1.50
N GLN A 235 -1.22 -23.74 2.05
CA GLN A 235 -2.33 -23.06 1.41
C GLN A 235 -1.98 -21.58 1.12
N SER A 236 -1.35 -20.91 2.06
CA SER A 236 -0.91 -19.53 1.91
C SER A 236 0.16 -19.36 0.82
N LEU A 237 1.18 -20.22 0.77
CA LEU A 237 2.19 -20.19 -0.29
C LEU A 237 1.59 -20.46 -1.68
N ASN A 238 0.68 -21.43 -1.81
CA ASN A 238 -0.01 -21.67 -3.06
C ASN A 238 -0.81 -20.43 -3.51
N ARG A 239 -1.51 -19.78 -2.59
CA ARG A 239 -2.26 -18.57 -2.91
C ARG A 239 -1.36 -17.41 -3.33
N TYR A 240 -0.21 -17.23 -2.66
CA TYR A 240 0.82 -16.27 -3.08
C TYR A 240 1.27 -16.53 -4.52
N LYS A 241 1.62 -17.79 -4.83
CA LYS A 241 2.06 -18.21 -6.16
C LYS A 241 1.01 -17.95 -7.24
N ASP A 242 -0.28 -18.18 -6.93
CA ASP A 242 -1.38 -17.92 -7.86
C ASP A 242 -1.53 -16.42 -8.16
N LEU A 243 -1.24 -15.55 -7.17
CA LEU A 243 -1.36 -14.11 -7.31
C LEU A 243 -0.14 -13.47 -7.99
N GLU A 244 1.06 -14.02 -7.76
CA GLU A 244 2.34 -13.50 -8.24
C GLU A 244 3.14 -14.55 -9.03
N PRO A 245 2.62 -15.06 -10.16
CA PRO A 245 3.28 -16.14 -10.91
C PRO A 245 4.62 -15.74 -11.55
N GLY A 246 4.91 -14.43 -11.62
CA GLY A 246 6.15 -13.89 -12.18
C GLY A 246 7.16 -13.39 -11.14
N ASP A 247 6.90 -13.59 -9.85
CA ASP A 247 7.82 -13.16 -8.79
C ASP A 247 9.14 -13.93 -8.85
N GLU A 248 10.26 -13.23 -8.65
CA GLU A 248 11.61 -13.82 -8.68
C GLU A 248 11.82 -14.90 -7.60
N GLU A 249 11.03 -14.86 -6.52
CA GLU A 249 11.12 -15.82 -5.42
C GLU A 249 10.23 -17.06 -5.60
N ILE A 250 9.52 -17.20 -6.72
CA ILE A 250 8.66 -18.37 -6.98
C ILE A 250 9.43 -19.69 -6.86
N GLU A 251 10.69 -19.72 -7.28
CA GLU A 251 11.53 -20.91 -7.13
C GLU A 251 11.75 -21.27 -5.64
N LEU A 252 11.97 -20.28 -4.78
CA LEU A 252 12.05 -20.47 -3.33
C LEU A 252 10.72 -20.98 -2.76
N VAL A 253 9.60 -20.40 -3.18
CA VAL A 253 8.26 -20.85 -2.77
C VAL A 253 8.02 -22.30 -3.15
N ASP A 254 8.41 -22.71 -4.36
CA ASP A 254 8.30 -24.11 -4.82
C ASP A 254 9.18 -25.06 -4.02
N GLN A 255 10.39 -24.65 -3.65
CA GLN A 255 11.26 -25.43 -2.77
C GLN A 255 10.64 -25.59 -1.36
N LEU A 256 10.06 -24.55 -0.80
CA LEU A 256 9.35 -24.59 0.49
C LEU A 256 8.13 -25.53 0.45
N LEU A 257 7.31 -25.43 -0.59
CA LEU A 257 6.17 -26.32 -0.82
C LEU A 257 6.61 -27.80 -0.90
N LYS A 258 7.63 -28.07 -1.69
CA LYS A 258 8.19 -29.42 -1.82
C LYS A 258 8.78 -29.97 -0.53
N ALA A 259 9.42 -29.11 0.27
CA ALA A 259 9.94 -29.49 1.57
C ALA A 259 8.80 -29.87 2.54
N MET A 260 7.69 -29.13 2.51
CA MET A 260 6.49 -29.41 3.30
C MET A 260 5.83 -30.75 2.90
N GLU A 261 5.81 -31.10 1.62
CA GLU A 261 5.25 -32.36 1.12
C GLU A 261 6.12 -33.57 1.50
N THR A 262 7.44 -33.44 1.41
CA THR A 262 8.38 -34.55 1.60
C THR A 262 8.81 -34.71 3.06
N GLY A 263 8.53 -33.74 3.93
CA GLY A 263 9.03 -33.69 5.31
C GLY A 263 10.56 -33.58 5.40
N ARG A 264 11.22 -33.12 4.32
CA ARG A 264 12.67 -32.87 4.26
C ARG A 264 12.92 -31.38 4.40
N PRO A 265 14.05 -30.96 5.03
CA PRO A 265 14.40 -29.54 5.06
C PRO A 265 14.58 -29.03 3.61
N ALA A 266 14.12 -27.82 3.33
CA ALA A 266 14.53 -27.09 2.12
C ALA A 266 16.04 -26.82 2.25
N ILE A 267 16.79 -27.18 1.22
CA ILE A 267 18.27 -27.12 1.22
C ILE A 267 18.75 -25.69 1.18
#